data_8ab3f26a519872181d1c634df6d35c08
#
_entry.id   8ab3f26a519872181d1c634df6d35c08
#
_cell.length_a   1.000
_cell.length_b   1.000
_cell.length_c   1.000
_cell.angle_alpha   90.00
_cell.angle_beta   90.00
_cell.angle_gamma   90.00
#
_symmetry.space_group_name_H-M   'P 1'
#
loop_
_entity.id
_entity.type
_entity.pdbx_description
1 polymer ?
#
loop_
_entity_poly.entity_id
_entity_poly.type
_entity_poly.pdbx_seq_one_letter_code
_entity_poly.pdbx_strand_id
1 'polypeptide(L)'
;MPWSSLFQPIERLTAEAGLEDWYARLLARLGGTPQPFELALAGGLQAATPGLAFLAGYQAALRMLWPSAPWTAGALCVTENRSTRPADMSTRIYGLYISGRKDFVTAAECADWLLVAAREDSADEPPRLALGVVRQGAPGVRIEPLPALPLMPDIGHARLHLEQAQSERLAGDGWDDYVKPFRTLEDVHVLAAVVAWQFGVGRECAWPDALL
;
A
#
# COMPACT_ATOMS: atom_id res chain seq x y z
N MET A 1 -3.46 21.63 0.36
CA MET A 1 -4.46 22.11 -0.65
C MET A 1 -5.62 22.78 0.08
N PRO A 2 -6.15 23.96 -0.38
CA PRO A 2 -7.36 24.53 0.22
C PRO A 2 -8.56 23.58 -0.05
N TRP A 3 -9.41 23.36 0.94
CA TRP A 3 -10.59 22.49 0.81
C TRP A 3 -11.51 22.89 -0.35
N SER A 4 -11.58 24.21 -0.67
CA SER A 4 -12.36 24.73 -1.79
C SER A 4 -11.90 24.20 -3.17
N SER A 5 -10.64 23.78 -3.31
CA SER A 5 -10.15 23.22 -4.59
C SER A 5 -10.67 21.81 -4.86
N LEU A 6 -11.13 21.09 -3.81
CA LEU A 6 -11.76 19.78 -3.98
C LEU A 6 -13.10 19.83 -4.71
N PHE A 7 -13.73 21.01 -4.76
CA PHE A 7 -15.02 21.23 -5.42
C PHE A 7 -14.91 21.73 -6.86
N GLN A 8 -13.68 21.94 -7.37
CA GLN A 8 -13.47 22.29 -8.78
C GLN A 8 -13.63 21.04 -9.68
N PRO A 9 -13.99 21.21 -10.96
CA PRO A 9 -13.92 20.10 -11.92
C PRO A 9 -12.52 19.51 -11.95
N ILE A 10 -12.43 18.19 -11.76
CA ILE A 10 -11.15 17.48 -11.68
C ILE A 10 -11.06 16.53 -12.88
N GLU A 11 -10.01 16.67 -13.67
CA GLU A 11 -9.67 15.69 -14.69
C GLU A 11 -9.20 14.39 -14.02
N ARG A 12 -9.88 13.29 -14.32
CA ARG A 12 -9.55 11.98 -13.79
C ARG A 12 -8.24 11.44 -14.37
N LEU A 13 -7.46 10.81 -13.52
CA LEU A 13 -6.23 10.11 -13.91
C LEU A 13 -6.53 8.64 -14.20
N THR A 14 -6.18 8.20 -15.41
CA THR A 14 -6.17 6.79 -15.83
C THR A 14 -4.78 6.19 -15.66
N ALA A 15 -4.68 4.87 -15.53
CA ALA A 15 -3.43 4.14 -15.41
C ALA A 15 -3.01 3.47 -16.74
N GLU A 16 -3.17 4.15 -17.87
CA GLU A 16 -2.86 3.61 -19.22
C GLU A 16 -1.38 3.21 -19.37
N ALA A 17 -0.48 3.99 -18.76
CA ALA A 17 0.96 3.69 -18.73
C ALA A 17 1.39 2.85 -17.51
N GLY A 18 0.42 2.32 -16.75
CA GLY A 18 0.65 1.51 -15.55
C GLY A 18 0.46 2.27 -14.23
N LEU A 19 0.40 1.49 -13.13
CA LEU A 19 0.12 2.02 -11.78
C LEU A 19 1.26 2.90 -11.24
N GLU A 20 2.49 2.59 -11.59
CA GLU A 20 3.66 3.38 -11.18
C GLU A 20 3.61 4.79 -11.77
N ASP A 21 3.36 4.90 -13.09
CA ASP A 21 3.19 6.17 -13.79
C ASP A 21 1.98 6.94 -13.24
N TRP A 22 0.85 6.26 -13.02
CA TRP A 22 -0.33 6.86 -12.42
C TRP A 22 0.00 7.50 -11.06
N TYR A 23 0.70 6.76 -10.19
CA TYR A 23 1.05 7.25 -8.86
C TYR A 23 2.03 8.43 -8.93
N ALA A 24 3.01 8.38 -9.81
CA ALA A 24 3.96 9.47 -10.03
C ALA A 24 3.25 10.75 -10.52
N ARG A 25 2.30 10.64 -11.46
CA ARG A 25 1.48 11.76 -11.94
C ARG A 25 0.58 12.33 -10.85
N LEU A 26 -0.02 11.47 -10.02
CA LEU A 26 -0.81 11.91 -8.87
C LEU A 26 0.05 12.73 -7.91
N LEU A 27 1.22 12.23 -7.53
CA LEU A 27 2.14 12.97 -6.66
C LEU A 27 2.57 14.30 -7.27
N ALA A 28 2.89 14.33 -8.56
CA ALA A 28 3.27 15.57 -9.24
C ALA A 28 2.14 16.62 -9.18
N ARG A 29 0.88 16.22 -9.37
CA ARG A 29 -0.29 17.13 -9.23
C ARG A 29 -0.47 17.64 -7.80
N LEU A 30 -0.03 16.88 -6.80
CA LEU A 30 -0.13 17.22 -5.37
C LEU A 30 1.11 17.92 -4.81
N GLY A 31 2.07 18.31 -5.66
CA GLY A 31 3.30 18.99 -5.24
C GLY A 31 4.41 18.07 -4.73
N GLY A 32 4.33 16.78 -5.03
CA GLY A 32 5.39 15.78 -4.77
C GLY A 32 5.29 15.06 -3.44
N THR A 33 5.00 15.78 -2.35
CA THR A 33 5.01 15.22 -0.97
C THR A 33 3.78 15.66 -0.17
N PRO A 34 2.55 15.26 -0.58
CA PRO A 34 1.32 15.64 0.12
C PRO A 34 1.24 14.99 1.50
N GLN A 35 0.44 15.57 2.41
CA GLN A 35 0.09 14.88 3.66
C GLN A 35 -0.68 13.59 3.35
N PRO A 36 -0.52 12.51 4.16
CA PRO A 36 -1.16 11.22 3.86
C PRO A 36 -2.67 11.31 3.62
N PHE A 37 -3.40 12.02 4.47
CA PHE A 37 -4.83 12.17 4.30
C PHE A 37 -5.21 13.01 3.06
N GLU A 38 -4.42 14.01 2.72
CA GLU A 38 -4.56 14.78 1.48
C GLU A 38 -4.33 13.88 0.25
N LEU A 39 -3.32 13.02 0.30
CA LEU A 39 -3.06 12.02 -0.75
C LEU A 39 -4.27 11.10 -0.97
N ALA A 40 -4.88 10.60 0.12
CA ALA A 40 -6.06 9.74 0.05
C ALA A 40 -7.25 10.46 -0.61
N LEU A 41 -7.62 11.65 -0.10
CA LEU A 41 -8.76 12.40 -0.61
C LEU A 41 -8.58 12.86 -2.04
N ALA A 42 -7.48 13.55 -2.33
CA ALA A 42 -7.21 14.09 -3.66
C ALA A 42 -6.95 12.98 -4.69
N GLY A 43 -6.29 11.89 -4.26
CA GLY A 43 -6.09 10.71 -5.09
C GLY A 43 -7.41 10.01 -5.42
N GLY A 44 -8.31 9.88 -4.45
CA GLY A 44 -9.65 9.37 -4.67
C GLY A 44 -10.44 10.22 -5.67
N LEU A 45 -10.49 11.54 -5.46
CA LEU A 45 -11.16 12.48 -6.38
C LEU A 45 -10.63 12.39 -7.81
N GLN A 46 -9.33 12.19 -7.99
CA GLN A 46 -8.68 12.12 -9.30
C GLN A 46 -8.66 10.72 -9.92
N ALA A 47 -9.01 9.69 -9.17
CA ALA A 47 -9.00 8.31 -9.66
C ALA A 47 -10.10 8.09 -10.72
N ALA A 48 -9.74 7.48 -11.85
CA ALA A 48 -10.71 7.08 -12.87
C ALA A 48 -11.53 5.87 -12.47
N THR A 49 -10.98 5.01 -11.61
CA THR A 49 -11.60 3.75 -11.17
C THR A 49 -11.60 3.63 -9.63
N PRO A 50 -12.48 2.78 -9.05
CA PRO A 50 -12.45 2.51 -7.61
C PRO A 50 -11.15 1.81 -7.18
N GLY A 51 -10.51 1.04 -8.05
CA GLY A 51 -9.21 0.43 -7.79
C GLY A 51 -8.10 1.47 -7.62
N LEU A 52 -8.05 2.47 -8.49
CA LEU A 52 -7.09 3.58 -8.35
C LEU A 52 -7.36 4.43 -7.11
N ALA A 53 -8.62 4.63 -6.73
CA ALA A 53 -8.97 5.27 -5.47
C ALA A 53 -8.46 4.45 -4.26
N PHE A 54 -8.70 3.14 -4.28
CA PHE A 54 -8.15 2.23 -3.29
C PHE A 54 -6.61 2.36 -3.21
N LEU A 55 -5.91 2.36 -4.34
CA LEU A 55 -4.45 2.49 -4.38
C LEU A 55 -3.97 3.80 -3.74
N ALA A 56 -4.66 4.93 -4.00
CA ALA A 56 -4.33 6.22 -3.36
C ALA A 56 -4.45 6.13 -1.83
N GLY A 57 -5.54 5.57 -1.31
CA GLY A 57 -5.75 5.36 0.13
C GLY A 57 -4.71 4.41 0.73
N TYR A 58 -4.40 3.32 0.05
CA TYR A 58 -3.39 2.35 0.47
C TYR A 58 -1.99 2.97 0.56
N GLN A 59 -1.57 3.72 -0.45
CA GLN A 59 -0.30 4.44 -0.43
C GLN A 59 -0.27 5.53 0.66
N ALA A 60 -1.39 6.20 0.90
CA ALA A 60 -1.52 7.16 2.00
C ALA A 60 -1.37 6.49 3.38
N ALA A 61 -1.98 5.33 3.58
CA ALA A 61 -1.83 4.54 4.81
C ALA A 61 -0.38 4.10 5.04
N LEU A 62 0.33 3.67 3.99
CA LEU A 62 1.75 3.33 4.08
C LEU A 62 2.62 4.52 4.48
N ARG A 63 2.31 5.75 3.97
CA ARG A 63 3.00 6.97 4.37
C ARG A 63 2.73 7.36 5.82
N MET A 64 1.51 7.14 6.29
CA MET A 64 1.16 7.37 7.68
C MET A 64 1.85 6.38 8.61
N LEU A 65 1.98 5.11 8.19
CA LEU A 65 2.66 4.06 8.93
C LEU A 65 4.18 4.29 9.00
N TRP A 66 4.79 4.66 7.88
CA TRP A 66 6.22 4.89 7.74
C TRP A 66 6.50 6.24 7.05
N PRO A 67 6.53 7.36 7.82
CA PRO A 67 6.66 8.72 7.26
C PRO A 67 7.92 8.96 6.44
N SER A 68 9.01 8.25 6.71
CA SER A 68 10.27 8.35 5.95
C SER A 68 10.35 7.45 4.72
N ALA A 69 9.27 6.76 4.35
CA ALA A 69 9.22 5.94 3.15
C ALA A 69 9.56 6.75 1.88
N PRO A 70 10.25 6.15 0.89
CA PRO A 70 10.48 6.79 -0.41
C PRO A 70 9.17 7.18 -1.10
N TRP A 71 9.13 8.30 -1.82
CA TRP A 71 7.95 8.78 -2.55
C TRP A 71 7.73 8.04 -3.89
N THR A 72 7.92 6.75 -3.87
CA THR A 72 7.57 5.78 -4.91
C THR A 72 6.49 4.85 -4.36
N ALA A 73 5.83 4.07 -5.20
CA ALA A 73 4.85 3.10 -4.74
C ALA A 73 5.50 2.03 -3.85
N GLY A 74 4.80 1.62 -2.82
CA GLY A 74 5.23 0.56 -1.91
C GLY A 74 4.14 -0.44 -1.59
N ALA A 75 4.52 -1.54 -0.94
CA ALA A 75 3.58 -2.54 -0.47
C ALA A 75 3.95 -3.08 0.91
N LEU A 76 2.94 -3.37 1.74
CA LEU A 76 3.10 -4.10 2.99
C LEU A 76 2.82 -5.58 2.77
N CYS A 77 3.77 -6.43 3.17
CA CYS A 77 3.79 -7.85 2.91
C CYS A 77 3.70 -8.63 4.23
N VAL A 78 2.51 -9.01 4.65
CA VAL A 78 2.26 -9.65 5.96
C VAL A 78 1.68 -11.05 5.79
N THR A 79 0.63 -11.20 4.98
CA THR A 79 -0.23 -12.39 4.95
C THR A 79 0.50 -13.65 4.53
N GLU A 80 0.40 -14.70 5.36
CA GLU A 80 0.82 -16.07 5.06
C GLU A 80 -0.30 -17.04 5.43
N ASN A 81 -0.62 -17.99 4.56
CA ASN A 81 -1.66 -19.01 4.79
C ASN A 81 -3.00 -18.42 5.28
N ARG A 82 -3.40 -17.27 4.72
CA ARG A 82 -4.59 -16.48 5.11
C ARG A 82 -4.54 -15.93 6.54
N SER A 83 -3.38 -15.91 7.19
CA SER A 83 -3.17 -15.36 8.52
C SER A 83 -2.19 -14.19 8.49
N THR A 84 -2.37 -13.26 9.41
CA THR A 84 -1.43 -12.17 9.69
C THR A 84 -0.81 -12.31 11.09
N ARG A 85 -1.15 -13.38 11.82
CA ARG A 85 -0.70 -13.58 13.20
C ARG A 85 0.79 -13.91 13.23
N PRO A 86 1.56 -13.34 14.17
CA PRO A 86 2.99 -13.63 14.32
C PRO A 86 3.31 -15.12 14.48
N ALA A 87 2.49 -15.84 15.24
CA ALA A 87 2.68 -17.27 15.47
C ALA A 87 2.58 -18.14 14.21
N ASP A 88 1.78 -17.70 13.22
CA ASP A 88 1.53 -18.44 11.98
C ASP A 88 2.54 -18.09 10.87
N MET A 89 3.45 -17.14 11.12
CA MET A 89 4.45 -16.73 10.14
C MET A 89 5.60 -17.71 10.03
N SER A 90 5.88 -18.10 8.79
CA SER A 90 7.03 -18.92 8.40
C SER A 90 8.20 -18.10 7.85
N THR A 91 7.93 -16.90 7.31
CA THR A 91 8.99 -15.98 6.85
C THR A 91 9.90 -15.58 8.02
N ARG A 92 11.19 -15.65 7.80
CA ARG A 92 12.24 -15.39 8.81
C ARG A 92 13.18 -14.29 8.36
N ILE A 93 13.66 -13.53 9.34
CA ILE A 93 14.76 -12.59 9.17
C ILE A 93 15.96 -13.01 10.00
N TYR A 94 17.13 -13.08 9.38
CA TYR A 94 18.41 -13.36 9.99
C TYR A 94 19.40 -12.27 9.61
N GLY A 95 19.76 -11.42 10.57
CA GLY A 95 20.57 -10.23 10.30
C GLY A 95 19.88 -9.30 9.30
N LEU A 96 20.47 -9.16 8.10
CA LEU A 96 19.95 -8.34 7.02
C LEU A 96 19.21 -9.14 5.91
N TYR A 97 18.98 -10.43 6.11
CA TYR A 97 18.42 -11.29 5.07
C TYR A 97 17.07 -11.86 5.47
N ILE A 98 16.13 -11.82 4.53
CA ILE A 98 14.78 -12.37 4.68
C ILE A 98 14.61 -13.55 3.73
N SER A 99 14.03 -14.64 4.28
CA SER A 99 13.61 -15.81 3.50
C SER A 99 12.21 -16.24 3.88
N GLY A 100 11.39 -16.61 2.89
CA GLY A 100 10.01 -17.04 3.08
C GLY A 100 9.09 -16.67 1.95
N ARG A 101 7.78 -16.63 2.25
CA ARG A 101 6.76 -16.33 1.24
C ARG A 101 5.63 -15.49 1.85
N LYS A 102 5.13 -14.53 1.09
CA LYS A 102 3.88 -13.82 1.37
C LYS A 102 2.84 -14.16 0.32
N ASP A 103 1.64 -14.51 0.75
CA ASP A 103 0.64 -15.10 -0.13
C ASP A 103 -0.27 -14.08 -0.82
N PHE A 104 -0.30 -12.84 -0.30
CA PHE A 104 -1.15 -11.80 -0.85
C PHE A 104 -0.53 -10.43 -0.60
N VAL A 105 -0.03 -9.82 -1.66
CA VAL A 105 0.62 -8.51 -1.63
C VAL A 105 -0.04 -7.61 -2.66
N THR A 106 -0.63 -6.53 -2.18
CA THR A 106 -1.33 -5.54 -3.02
C THR A 106 -0.32 -4.71 -3.81
N ALA A 107 -0.58 -4.53 -5.10
CA ALA A 107 0.21 -3.69 -6.01
C ALA A 107 1.71 -4.04 -6.05
N ALA A 108 2.08 -5.29 -5.76
CA ALA A 108 3.48 -5.71 -5.67
C ALA A 108 4.28 -5.49 -6.95
N GLU A 109 3.62 -5.59 -8.12
CA GLU A 109 4.29 -5.45 -9.43
C GLU A 109 4.72 -4.01 -9.73
N CYS A 110 4.04 -3.01 -9.13
CA CYS A 110 4.39 -1.60 -9.28
C CYS A 110 5.12 -1.02 -8.06
N ALA A 111 5.33 -1.82 -7.01
CA ALA A 111 5.99 -1.37 -5.80
C ALA A 111 7.51 -1.31 -6.00
N ASP A 112 8.13 -0.17 -5.73
CA ASP A 112 9.60 -0.03 -5.71
C ASP A 112 10.20 -0.63 -4.42
N TRP A 113 9.44 -0.60 -3.33
CA TRP A 113 9.84 -1.13 -2.04
C TRP A 113 8.73 -1.95 -1.38
N LEU A 114 9.15 -2.99 -0.65
CA LEU A 114 8.31 -3.95 0.02
C LEU A 114 8.61 -3.95 1.51
N LEU A 115 7.63 -3.60 2.35
CA LEU A 115 7.72 -3.75 3.80
C LEU A 115 7.35 -5.19 4.17
N VAL A 116 8.32 -6.01 4.48
CA VAL A 116 8.12 -7.43 4.76
C VAL A 116 8.13 -7.69 6.26
N ALA A 117 7.00 -8.15 6.79
CA ALA A 117 6.93 -8.66 8.15
C ALA A 117 7.59 -10.05 8.19
N ALA A 118 8.59 -10.21 9.02
CA ALA A 118 9.30 -11.47 9.20
C ALA A 118 9.50 -11.77 10.67
N ARG A 119 9.48 -13.06 11.03
CA ARG A 119 9.72 -13.52 12.39
C ARG A 119 11.21 -13.56 12.65
N GLU A 120 11.60 -12.97 13.76
CA GLU A 120 12.92 -13.06 14.34
C GLU A 120 12.85 -14.04 15.53
N ASP A 121 13.56 -15.14 15.41
CA ASP A 121 13.64 -16.14 16.46
C ASP A 121 14.90 -15.89 17.29
N SER A 122 14.74 -15.82 18.61
CA SER A 122 15.83 -15.78 19.60
C SER A 122 15.79 -17.05 20.44
N ALA A 123 16.95 -17.51 20.91
CA ALA A 123 17.01 -18.71 21.75
C ALA A 123 16.33 -18.51 23.12
N ASP A 124 16.38 -17.28 23.64
CA ASP A 124 16.01 -16.96 25.02
C ASP A 124 14.74 -16.08 25.13
N GLU A 125 14.16 -15.62 24.00
CA GLU A 125 13.01 -14.74 23.98
C GLU A 125 11.88 -15.32 23.10
N PRO A 126 10.61 -14.96 23.39
CA PRO A 126 9.51 -15.28 22.49
C PRO A 126 9.75 -14.70 21.09
N PRO A 127 9.31 -15.39 20.01
CA PRO A 127 9.43 -14.89 18.66
C PRO A 127 8.82 -13.51 18.50
N ARG A 128 9.57 -12.57 17.91
CA ARG A 128 9.11 -11.22 17.60
C ARG A 128 8.94 -11.04 16.10
N LEU A 129 8.15 -10.07 15.69
CA LEU A 129 8.14 -9.59 14.31
C LEU A 129 9.12 -8.44 14.15
N ALA A 130 9.84 -8.49 13.03
CA ALA A 130 10.59 -7.36 12.50
C ALA A 130 10.01 -6.96 11.15
N LEU A 131 10.14 -5.69 10.78
CA LEU A 131 9.89 -5.20 9.43
C LEU A 131 11.22 -5.01 8.71
N GLY A 132 11.37 -5.64 7.56
CA GLY A 132 12.46 -5.40 6.64
C GLY A 132 11.98 -4.72 5.37
N VAL A 133 12.68 -3.69 4.93
CA VAL A 133 12.47 -3.06 3.63
C VAL A 133 13.28 -3.82 2.59
N VAL A 134 12.61 -4.37 1.61
CA VAL A 134 13.22 -5.11 0.50
C VAL A 134 12.93 -4.33 -0.79
N ARG A 135 13.91 -4.22 -1.68
CA ARG A 135 13.72 -3.62 -3.01
C ARG A 135 13.12 -4.65 -3.96
N GLN A 136 12.09 -4.23 -4.71
CA GLN A 136 11.57 -5.04 -5.80
C GLN A 136 12.66 -5.21 -6.86
N GLY A 137 12.78 -6.43 -7.43
CA GLY A 137 13.83 -6.77 -8.39
C GLY A 137 15.23 -7.02 -7.79
N ALA A 138 15.41 -6.90 -6.45
CA ALA A 138 16.66 -7.28 -5.81
C ALA A 138 16.91 -8.80 -5.89
N PRO A 139 18.17 -9.27 -5.83
CA PRO A 139 18.47 -10.70 -5.79
C PRO A 139 17.69 -11.42 -4.70
N GLY A 140 17.16 -12.60 -5.01
CA GLY A 140 16.34 -13.39 -4.09
C GLY A 140 14.89 -12.92 -3.95
N VAL A 141 14.44 -11.93 -4.71
CA VAL A 141 13.05 -11.43 -4.74
C VAL A 141 12.36 -11.90 -6.00
N ARG A 142 11.25 -12.63 -5.87
CA ARG A 142 10.41 -13.05 -6.99
C ARG A 142 8.95 -12.75 -6.69
N ILE A 143 8.30 -12.05 -7.62
CA ILE A 143 6.87 -11.76 -7.60
C ILE A 143 6.15 -12.74 -8.52
N GLU A 144 5.06 -13.33 -8.03
CA GLU A 144 4.18 -14.25 -8.76
C GLU A 144 2.79 -13.63 -8.79
N PRO A 145 2.34 -13.09 -9.95
CA PRO A 145 1.02 -12.49 -10.08
C PRO A 145 -0.11 -13.44 -9.71
N LEU A 146 -1.15 -12.92 -9.09
CA LEU A 146 -2.40 -13.61 -8.79
C LEU A 146 -3.50 -13.18 -9.78
N PRO A 147 -4.56 -13.99 -9.93
CA PRO A 147 -5.74 -13.58 -10.69
C PRO A 147 -6.32 -12.24 -10.20
N ALA A 148 -6.75 -11.41 -11.15
CA ALA A 148 -7.35 -10.13 -10.86
C ALA A 148 -8.61 -10.27 -9.98
N LEU A 149 -8.80 -9.34 -9.04
CA LEU A 149 -10.02 -9.30 -8.23
C LEU A 149 -11.17 -8.67 -9.02
N PRO A 150 -12.39 -9.24 -8.95
CA PRO A 150 -13.53 -8.73 -9.73
C PRO A 150 -13.88 -7.26 -9.48
N LEU A 151 -13.72 -6.77 -8.23
CA LEU A 151 -14.05 -5.38 -7.88
C LEU A 151 -12.93 -4.38 -8.19
N MET A 152 -11.70 -4.85 -8.35
CA MET A 152 -10.50 -4.04 -8.59
C MET A 152 -9.57 -4.75 -9.58
N PRO A 153 -10.02 -4.99 -10.82
CA PRO A 153 -9.24 -5.75 -11.79
C PRO A 153 -7.97 -5.03 -12.25
N ASP A 154 -7.94 -3.73 -12.05
CA ASP A 154 -6.83 -2.82 -12.37
C ASP A 154 -5.74 -2.76 -11.29
N ILE A 155 -6.00 -3.32 -10.11
CA ILE A 155 -5.00 -3.42 -9.04
C ILE A 155 -4.49 -4.86 -8.94
N GLY A 156 -3.28 -5.09 -9.41
CA GLY A 156 -2.62 -6.38 -9.32
C GLY A 156 -2.36 -6.82 -7.87
N HIS A 157 -2.51 -8.11 -7.63
CA HIS A 157 -2.10 -8.76 -6.38
C HIS A 157 -1.13 -9.88 -6.72
N ALA A 158 -0.19 -10.16 -5.82
CA ALA A 158 0.83 -11.15 -6.08
C ALA A 158 1.21 -11.95 -4.83
N ARG A 159 1.85 -13.10 -5.04
CA ARG A 159 2.69 -13.73 -4.04
C ARG A 159 4.10 -13.19 -4.13
N LEU A 160 4.73 -13.05 -2.99
CA LEU A 160 6.13 -12.66 -2.87
C LEU A 160 6.94 -13.85 -2.34
N HIS A 161 7.96 -14.25 -3.08
CA HIS A 161 8.92 -15.26 -2.68
C HIS A 161 10.26 -14.59 -2.38
N LEU A 162 10.86 -14.96 -1.26
CA LEU A 162 12.08 -14.38 -0.73
C LEU A 162 13.09 -15.48 -0.43
N GLU A 163 14.25 -15.43 -1.07
CA GLU A 163 15.37 -16.36 -0.90
C GLU A 163 16.63 -15.58 -0.55
N GLN A 164 16.94 -15.45 0.74
CA GLN A 164 18.06 -14.64 1.23
C GLN A 164 18.04 -13.21 0.66
N ALA A 165 16.85 -12.63 0.53
CA ALA A 165 16.70 -11.28 0.02
C ALA A 165 17.26 -10.26 1.04
N GLN A 166 18.16 -9.39 0.56
CA GLN A 166 18.72 -8.35 1.40
C GLN A 166 17.64 -7.33 1.80
N SER A 167 17.64 -6.95 3.08
CA SER A 167 16.67 -6.02 3.63
C SER A 167 17.35 -4.97 4.53
N GLU A 168 16.71 -3.81 4.63
CA GLU A 168 16.99 -2.81 5.65
C GLU A 168 15.95 -2.97 6.76
N ARG A 169 16.41 -3.21 7.99
CA ARG A 169 15.50 -3.39 9.13
C ARG A 169 14.98 -2.05 9.62
N LEU A 170 13.67 -1.92 9.78
CA LEU A 170 13.07 -0.81 10.48
C LEU A 170 13.20 -0.96 12.00
N ALA A 171 13.32 0.16 12.69
CA ALA A 171 13.31 0.19 14.15
C ALA A 171 11.92 -0.13 14.70
N GLY A 172 11.85 -0.65 15.92
CA GLY A 172 10.61 -0.94 16.63
C GLY A 172 10.16 -2.39 16.51
N ASP A 173 8.98 -2.67 17.05
CA ASP A 173 8.32 -3.99 17.00
C ASP A 173 7.46 -4.12 15.75
N GLY A 174 7.68 -5.16 14.97
CA GLY A 174 6.96 -5.35 13.70
C GLY A 174 5.46 -5.52 13.85
N TRP A 175 4.99 -6.08 14.97
CA TRP A 175 3.58 -6.26 15.22
C TRP A 175 2.91 -5.00 15.80
N ASP A 176 3.43 -4.49 16.92
CA ASP A 176 2.76 -3.41 17.65
C ASP A 176 2.93 -2.04 16.97
N ASP A 177 4.09 -1.78 16.34
CA ASP A 177 4.37 -0.48 15.71
C ASP A 177 3.93 -0.42 14.23
N TYR A 178 3.74 -1.58 13.55
CA TYR A 178 3.46 -1.61 12.12
C TYR A 178 2.23 -2.44 11.73
N VAL A 179 2.25 -3.76 11.90
CA VAL A 179 1.21 -4.64 11.34
C VAL A 179 -0.15 -4.37 11.96
N LYS A 180 -0.21 -4.25 13.28
CA LYS A 180 -1.46 -4.01 14.02
C LYS A 180 -2.06 -2.62 13.73
N PRO A 181 -1.31 -1.50 13.80
CA PRO A 181 -1.85 -0.19 13.47
C PRO A 181 -2.17 -0.02 12.00
N PHE A 182 -1.45 -0.69 11.09
CA PHE A 182 -1.69 -0.58 9.65
C PHE A 182 -3.14 -0.87 9.26
N ARG A 183 -3.77 -1.86 9.87
CA ARG A 183 -5.17 -2.21 9.55
C ARG A 183 -6.10 -1.01 9.71
N THR A 184 -5.99 -0.28 10.82
CA THR A 184 -6.82 0.91 11.04
C THR A 184 -6.43 2.05 10.11
N LEU A 185 -5.13 2.24 9.88
CA LEU A 185 -4.64 3.26 8.95
C LEU A 185 -5.12 3.01 7.52
N GLU A 186 -5.06 1.75 7.07
CA GLU A 186 -5.56 1.33 5.78
C GLU A 186 -7.07 1.59 5.66
N ASP A 187 -7.86 1.08 6.61
CA ASP A 187 -9.31 1.25 6.61
C ASP A 187 -9.72 2.73 6.50
N VAL A 188 -9.10 3.62 7.30
CA VAL A 188 -9.41 5.06 7.31
C VAL A 188 -9.05 5.72 5.98
N HIS A 189 -7.83 5.50 5.47
CA HIS A 189 -7.37 6.19 4.27
C HIS A 189 -8.03 5.64 2.99
N VAL A 190 -8.24 4.32 2.92
CA VAL A 190 -8.95 3.70 1.80
C VAL A 190 -10.40 4.15 1.77
N LEU A 191 -11.09 4.16 2.94
CA LEU A 191 -12.46 4.66 3.01
C LEU A 191 -12.55 6.12 2.57
N ALA A 192 -11.65 6.99 3.06
CA ALA A 192 -11.61 8.38 2.67
C ALA A 192 -11.41 8.55 1.15
N ALA A 193 -10.50 7.77 0.53
CA ALA A 193 -10.26 7.81 -0.90
C ALA A 193 -11.45 7.31 -1.72
N VAL A 194 -12.08 6.22 -1.32
CA VAL A 194 -13.25 5.65 -2.02
C VAL A 194 -14.46 6.56 -1.91
N VAL A 195 -14.71 7.16 -0.74
CA VAL A 195 -15.79 8.15 -0.57
C VAL A 195 -15.54 9.40 -1.42
N ALA A 196 -14.30 9.89 -1.46
CA ALA A 196 -13.93 11.00 -2.33
C ALA A 196 -14.13 10.67 -3.81
N TRP A 197 -13.79 9.46 -4.24
CA TRP A 197 -14.06 8.95 -5.59
C TRP A 197 -15.57 8.93 -5.89
N GLN A 198 -16.38 8.38 -4.99
CA GLN A 198 -17.84 8.33 -5.14
C GLN A 198 -18.44 9.73 -5.24
N PHE A 199 -18.00 10.66 -4.39
CA PHE A 199 -18.42 12.06 -4.45
C PHE A 199 -18.11 12.68 -5.81
N GLY A 200 -16.90 12.47 -6.34
CA GLY A 200 -16.52 12.95 -7.67
C GLY A 200 -17.39 12.37 -8.78
N VAL A 201 -17.64 11.04 -8.77
CA VAL A 201 -18.55 10.36 -9.73
C VAL A 201 -19.97 10.91 -9.61
N GLY A 202 -20.48 11.07 -8.39
CA GLY A 202 -21.82 11.60 -8.17
C GLY A 202 -22.00 12.99 -8.75
N ARG A 203 -21.00 13.86 -8.60
CA ARG A 203 -21.02 15.21 -9.24
C ARG A 203 -21.02 15.14 -10.77
N GLU A 204 -20.18 14.31 -11.36
CA GLU A 204 -20.10 14.10 -12.80
C GLU A 204 -21.41 13.55 -13.38
N CYS A 205 -22.07 12.65 -12.62
CA CYS A 205 -23.36 12.08 -12.98
C CYS A 205 -24.56 12.93 -12.56
N ALA A 206 -24.36 14.14 -12.05
CA ALA A 206 -25.39 15.05 -11.55
C ALA A 206 -26.35 14.39 -10.53
N TRP A 207 -25.78 13.68 -9.55
CA TRP A 207 -26.59 13.13 -8.46
C TRP A 207 -27.24 14.26 -7.66
N PRO A 208 -28.44 14.04 -7.09
CA PRO A 208 -29.06 15.03 -6.22
C PRO A 208 -28.14 15.41 -5.04
N ASP A 209 -28.11 16.70 -4.69
CA ASP A 209 -27.26 17.22 -3.58
C ASP A 209 -27.46 16.48 -2.25
N ALA A 210 -28.68 15.92 -2.02
CA ALA A 210 -28.98 15.14 -0.84
C ALA A 210 -28.22 13.78 -0.80
N LEU A 211 -27.58 13.35 -1.88
CA LEU A 211 -26.78 12.12 -1.98
C LEU A 211 -25.27 12.41 -2.06
N LEU A 212 -24.87 13.66 -2.14
CA LEU A 212 -23.49 14.13 -2.12
C LEU A 212 -23.11 14.68 -0.75
#